data_860603e86c21522033bebb9503e26917
#
_entry.id   860603e86c21522033bebb9503e26917
#
_cell.length_a   1.000
_cell.length_b   1.000
_cell.length_c   1.000
_cell.angle_alpha   90.00
_cell.angle_beta   90.00
_cell.angle_gamma   90.00
#
_symmetry.space_group_name_H-M   'P 1'
#
loop_
_entity.id
_entity.type
_entity.pdbx_description
1 polymer ?
#
loop_
_entity_poly.entity_id
_entity_poly.type
_entity_poly.pdbx_seq_one_letter_code
_entity_poly.pdbx_strand_id
1 'polypeptide(L)'
;MDDSQRLSSDILERLERAEQLKLSGKHNEALKILEQLLIEDPQNISALEEVADNELSLERFARAEAAARQAVTLDRGSYTGFYILGYILSHKEKWSEAVQLLRKANHLKPNNAEILRCLGWALFSSGQRAQGIVTLERSLNLESENPLTLCDLGVAYLQIRNFIKARALFLRALDLDPGNVRAQECVQAVERLTKAVRG
;
A
#
# COMPACT_ATOMS: atom_id res chain seq x y z
N MET A 1 -38.92 -9.41 -8.70
CA MET A 1 -37.62 -8.77 -8.65
C MET A 1 -37.50 -7.99 -9.95
N ASP A 2 -37.29 -6.69 -9.84
CA ASP A 2 -37.15 -5.79 -11.00
C ASP A 2 -35.81 -6.08 -11.69
N ASP A 3 -35.73 -5.90 -13.00
CA ASP A 3 -34.51 -6.16 -13.79
C ASP A 3 -33.31 -5.35 -13.28
N SER A 4 -33.54 -4.13 -12.78
CA SER A 4 -32.54 -3.29 -12.13
C SER A 4 -31.96 -3.94 -10.86
N GLN A 5 -32.78 -4.63 -10.06
CA GLN A 5 -32.32 -5.32 -8.84
C GLN A 5 -31.52 -6.58 -9.18
N ARG A 6 -31.87 -7.28 -10.26
CA ARG A 6 -31.12 -8.43 -10.74
C ARG A 6 -29.74 -8.03 -11.26
N LEU A 7 -29.67 -6.95 -12.04
CA LEU A 7 -28.40 -6.44 -12.58
C LEU A 7 -27.48 -5.97 -11.46
N SER A 8 -28.00 -5.25 -10.47
CA SER A 8 -27.21 -4.81 -9.30
C SER A 8 -26.71 -6.00 -8.47
N SER A 9 -27.51 -7.07 -8.32
CA SER A 9 -27.11 -8.29 -7.61
C SER A 9 -25.99 -9.04 -8.36
N ASP A 10 -26.07 -9.15 -9.69
CA ASP A 10 -25.04 -9.78 -10.52
C ASP A 10 -23.70 -9.05 -10.45
N ILE A 11 -23.73 -7.72 -10.53
CA ILE A 11 -22.51 -6.89 -10.40
C ILE A 11 -21.85 -7.12 -9.03
N LEU A 12 -22.63 -7.12 -7.95
CA LEU A 12 -22.11 -7.32 -6.60
C LEU A 12 -21.48 -8.73 -6.45
N GLU A 13 -22.15 -9.77 -6.92
CA GLU A 13 -21.64 -11.14 -6.88
C GLU A 13 -20.30 -11.28 -7.63
N ARG A 14 -20.18 -10.63 -8.79
CA ARG A 14 -18.94 -10.65 -9.60
C ARG A 14 -17.81 -9.89 -8.91
N LEU A 15 -18.09 -8.76 -8.26
CA LEU A 15 -17.12 -8.01 -7.47
C LEU A 15 -16.64 -8.83 -6.26
N GLU A 16 -17.55 -9.44 -5.52
CA GLU A 16 -17.21 -10.30 -4.37
C GLU A 16 -16.36 -11.51 -4.81
N ARG A 17 -16.68 -12.12 -5.95
CA ARG A 17 -15.89 -13.21 -6.50
C ARG A 17 -14.49 -12.76 -6.92
N ALA A 18 -14.35 -11.57 -7.52
CA ALA A 18 -13.05 -11.01 -7.88
C ALA A 18 -12.22 -10.72 -6.62
N GLU A 19 -12.82 -10.21 -5.55
CA GLU A 19 -12.16 -10.00 -4.27
C GLU A 19 -11.67 -11.33 -3.65
N GLN A 20 -12.47 -12.37 -3.65
CA GLN A 20 -12.07 -13.70 -3.17
C GLN A 20 -10.88 -14.27 -3.95
N LEU A 21 -10.88 -14.10 -5.27
CA LEU A 21 -9.77 -14.50 -6.13
C LEU A 21 -8.50 -13.70 -5.81
N LYS A 22 -8.62 -12.39 -5.59
CA LYS A 22 -7.51 -11.52 -5.16
C LYS A 22 -6.92 -12.01 -3.83
N LEU A 23 -7.76 -12.25 -2.82
CA LEU A 23 -7.33 -12.76 -1.52
C LEU A 23 -6.63 -14.12 -1.61
N SER A 24 -6.96 -14.92 -2.63
CA SER A 24 -6.31 -16.21 -2.93
C SER A 24 -5.06 -16.06 -3.81
N GLY A 25 -4.60 -14.84 -4.10
CA GLY A 25 -3.45 -14.55 -4.97
C GLY A 25 -3.71 -14.77 -6.46
N LYS A 26 -4.96 -15.03 -6.86
CA LYS A 26 -5.34 -15.33 -8.25
C LYS A 26 -5.71 -14.05 -9.02
N HIS A 27 -4.83 -13.06 -8.98
CA HIS A 27 -5.06 -11.73 -9.55
C HIS A 27 -5.47 -11.75 -11.04
N ASN A 28 -4.86 -12.62 -11.87
CA ASN A 28 -5.22 -12.70 -13.28
C ASN A 28 -6.63 -13.27 -13.52
N GLU A 29 -7.14 -14.13 -12.63
CA GLU A 29 -8.52 -14.62 -12.69
C GLU A 29 -9.50 -13.54 -12.24
N ALA A 30 -9.17 -12.78 -11.19
CA ALA A 30 -9.95 -11.63 -10.75
C ALA A 30 -10.06 -10.58 -11.87
N LEU A 31 -8.95 -10.23 -12.52
CA LEU A 31 -8.92 -9.26 -13.62
C LEU A 31 -9.85 -9.64 -14.77
N LYS A 32 -9.97 -10.94 -15.14
CA LYS A 32 -10.89 -11.36 -16.20
C LYS A 32 -12.34 -11.03 -15.89
N ILE A 33 -12.76 -11.21 -14.63
CA ILE A 33 -14.13 -10.88 -14.18
C ILE A 33 -14.33 -9.37 -14.21
N LEU A 34 -13.37 -8.61 -13.70
CA LEU A 34 -13.44 -7.16 -13.61
C LEU A 34 -13.40 -6.48 -14.98
N GLU A 35 -12.55 -6.98 -15.89
CA GLU A 35 -12.48 -6.48 -17.27
C GLU A 35 -13.80 -6.73 -18.02
N GLN A 36 -14.45 -7.88 -17.81
CA GLN A 36 -15.77 -8.15 -18.37
C GLN A 36 -16.83 -7.19 -17.81
N LEU A 37 -16.78 -6.89 -16.52
CA LEU A 37 -17.64 -5.88 -15.87
C LEU A 37 -17.46 -4.50 -16.50
N LEU A 38 -16.21 -4.10 -16.77
CA LEU A 38 -15.88 -2.80 -17.36
C LEU A 38 -16.22 -2.72 -18.87
N ILE A 39 -16.37 -3.86 -19.57
CA ILE A 39 -16.93 -3.87 -20.93
C ILE A 39 -18.43 -3.52 -20.89
N GLU A 40 -19.16 -4.03 -19.89
CA GLU A 40 -20.58 -3.80 -19.70
C GLU A 40 -20.88 -2.40 -19.09
N ASP A 41 -20.07 -1.99 -18.10
CA ASP A 41 -20.15 -0.70 -17.44
C ASP A 41 -18.75 -0.06 -17.30
N PRO A 42 -18.27 0.71 -18.28
CA PRO A 42 -16.97 1.34 -18.26
C PRO A 42 -16.76 2.38 -17.15
N GLN A 43 -17.84 2.80 -16.48
CA GLN A 43 -17.81 3.77 -15.39
C GLN A 43 -17.98 3.13 -14.01
N ASN A 44 -17.94 1.83 -13.91
CA ASN A 44 -18.04 1.13 -12.64
C ASN A 44 -16.79 1.40 -11.77
N ILE A 45 -16.95 2.29 -10.80
CA ILE A 45 -15.85 2.77 -9.96
C ILE A 45 -15.24 1.61 -9.16
N SER A 46 -16.08 0.77 -8.56
CA SER A 46 -15.60 -0.38 -7.77
C SER A 46 -14.79 -1.35 -8.61
N ALA A 47 -15.22 -1.63 -9.84
CA ALA A 47 -14.46 -2.48 -10.75
C ALA A 47 -13.11 -1.83 -11.16
N LEU A 48 -13.08 -0.52 -11.41
CA LEU A 48 -11.85 0.21 -11.70
C LEU A 48 -10.87 0.20 -10.53
N GLU A 49 -11.36 0.38 -9.30
CA GLU A 49 -10.54 0.31 -8.09
C GLU A 49 -9.95 -1.08 -7.89
N GLU A 50 -10.75 -2.13 -8.08
CA GLU A 50 -10.29 -3.52 -7.97
C GLU A 50 -9.32 -3.89 -9.11
N VAL A 51 -9.52 -3.41 -10.34
CA VAL A 51 -8.54 -3.58 -11.42
C VAL A 51 -7.22 -2.90 -11.04
N ALA A 52 -7.27 -1.67 -10.55
CA ALA A 52 -6.07 -0.93 -10.16
C ALA A 52 -5.29 -1.66 -9.05
N ASP A 53 -5.96 -2.21 -8.06
CA ASP A 53 -5.35 -2.94 -6.93
C ASP A 53 -4.75 -4.30 -7.39
N ASN A 54 -5.47 -5.07 -8.21
CA ASN A 54 -4.95 -6.32 -8.76
C ASN A 54 -3.74 -6.10 -9.68
N GLU A 55 -3.77 -5.08 -10.54
CA GLU A 55 -2.65 -4.74 -11.41
C GLU A 55 -1.44 -4.20 -10.61
N LEU A 56 -1.69 -3.48 -9.51
CA LEU A 56 -0.65 -3.06 -8.58
C LEU A 56 0.01 -4.29 -7.92
N SER A 57 -0.78 -5.26 -7.46
CA SER A 57 -0.28 -6.50 -6.87
C SER A 57 0.56 -7.33 -7.84
N LEU A 58 0.30 -7.21 -9.14
CA LEU A 58 1.09 -7.83 -10.22
C LEU A 58 2.25 -6.95 -10.69
N GLU A 59 2.54 -5.83 -10.01
CA GLU A 59 3.57 -4.84 -10.37
C GLU A 59 3.40 -4.25 -11.78
N ARG A 60 2.19 -4.32 -12.34
CA ARG A 60 1.84 -3.75 -13.64
C ARG A 60 1.46 -2.29 -13.50
N PHE A 61 2.42 -1.47 -13.07
CA PHE A 61 2.22 -0.08 -12.65
C PHE A 61 1.51 0.80 -13.68
N ALA A 62 1.76 0.61 -14.97
CA ALA A 62 1.13 1.42 -16.01
C ALA A 62 -0.39 1.16 -16.10
N ARG A 63 -0.83 -0.09 -15.98
CA ARG A 63 -2.24 -0.46 -15.99
C ARG A 63 -2.93 -0.06 -14.70
N ALA A 64 -2.27 -0.27 -13.55
CA ALA A 64 -2.75 0.19 -12.26
C ALA A 64 -2.95 1.72 -12.24
N GLU A 65 -1.98 2.48 -12.77
CA GLU A 65 -2.07 3.94 -12.87
C GLU A 65 -3.26 4.39 -13.74
N ALA A 66 -3.48 3.74 -14.89
CA ALA A 66 -4.58 4.06 -15.80
C ALA A 66 -5.94 3.85 -15.15
N ALA A 67 -6.17 2.69 -14.54
CA ALA A 67 -7.43 2.37 -13.85
C ALA A 67 -7.66 3.29 -12.64
N ALA A 68 -6.63 3.53 -11.82
CA ALA A 68 -6.72 4.43 -10.66
C ALA A 68 -7.02 5.88 -11.09
N ARG A 69 -6.42 6.38 -12.17
CA ARG A 69 -6.73 7.71 -12.72
C ARG A 69 -8.18 7.81 -13.18
N GLN A 70 -8.70 6.79 -13.84
CA GLN A 70 -10.09 6.75 -14.26
C GLN A 70 -11.01 6.75 -13.04
N ALA A 71 -10.75 5.93 -12.02
CA ALA A 71 -11.53 5.90 -10.78
C ALA A 71 -11.59 7.27 -10.09
N VAL A 72 -10.45 7.96 -9.87
CA VAL A 72 -10.45 9.29 -9.23
C VAL A 72 -11.02 10.40 -10.12
N THR A 73 -11.14 10.19 -11.42
CA THR A 73 -11.78 11.13 -12.33
C THR A 73 -13.29 11.03 -12.24
N LEU A 74 -13.80 9.80 -12.13
CA LEU A 74 -15.23 9.51 -12.00
C LEU A 74 -15.73 9.82 -10.59
N ASP A 75 -14.94 9.43 -9.57
CA ASP A 75 -15.26 9.68 -8.16
C ASP A 75 -14.08 10.31 -7.42
N ARG A 76 -14.25 11.55 -6.98
CA ARG A 76 -13.28 12.25 -6.12
C ARG A 76 -13.19 11.68 -4.71
N GLY A 77 -14.10 10.78 -4.34
CA GLY A 77 -14.10 10.02 -3.09
C GLY A 77 -13.30 8.71 -3.15
N SER A 78 -12.79 8.32 -4.32
CA SER A 78 -11.99 7.10 -4.50
C SER A 78 -10.67 7.15 -3.72
N TYR A 79 -10.70 6.71 -2.46
CA TYR A 79 -9.49 6.65 -1.64
C TYR A 79 -8.50 5.60 -2.18
N THR A 80 -9.00 4.48 -2.72
CA THR A 80 -8.20 3.42 -3.35
C THR A 80 -7.42 3.97 -4.54
N GLY A 81 -8.08 4.73 -5.42
CA GLY A 81 -7.44 5.36 -6.56
C GLY A 81 -6.33 6.34 -6.14
N PHE A 82 -6.58 7.21 -5.15
CA PHE A 82 -5.56 8.12 -4.62
C PHE A 82 -4.40 7.37 -3.94
N TYR A 83 -4.69 6.31 -3.20
CA TYR A 83 -3.68 5.47 -2.57
C TYR A 83 -2.75 4.84 -3.63
N ILE A 84 -3.32 4.18 -4.64
CA ILE A 84 -2.55 3.50 -5.70
C ILE A 84 -1.69 4.50 -6.48
N LEU A 85 -2.24 5.64 -6.86
CA LEU A 85 -1.47 6.70 -7.52
C LEU A 85 -0.33 7.22 -6.65
N GLY A 86 -0.57 7.42 -5.36
CA GLY A 86 0.45 7.85 -4.42
C GLY A 86 1.54 6.81 -4.21
N TYR A 87 1.17 5.52 -4.15
CA TYR A 87 2.11 4.40 -4.10
C TYR A 87 3.00 4.36 -5.35
N ILE A 88 2.42 4.45 -6.54
CA ILE A 88 3.17 4.46 -7.81
C ILE A 88 4.12 5.66 -7.90
N LEU A 89 3.70 6.83 -7.43
CA LEU A 89 4.58 8.00 -7.36
C LEU A 89 5.74 7.81 -6.37
N SER A 90 5.50 7.12 -5.25
CA SER A 90 6.55 6.75 -4.30
C SER A 90 7.58 5.80 -4.95
N HIS A 91 7.12 4.85 -5.75
CA HIS A 91 8.00 3.98 -6.54
C HIS A 91 8.82 4.74 -7.60
N LYS A 92 8.28 5.83 -8.12
CA LYS A 92 8.97 6.75 -9.05
C LYS A 92 9.81 7.81 -8.30
N GLU A 93 9.98 7.70 -6.99
CA GLU A 93 10.66 8.64 -6.09
C GLU A 93 10.13 10.09 -6.15
N LYS A 94 8.91 10.27 -6.64
CA LYS A 94 8.22 11.55 -6.68
C LYS A 94 7.54 11.86 -5.34
N TRP A 95 8.36 11.94 -4.30
CA TRP A 95 7.92 11.95 -2.90
C TRP A 95 6.91 13.05 -2.57
N SER A 96 7.13 14.27 -3.07
CA SER A 96 6.23 15.41 -2.79
C SER A 96 4.83 15.22 -3.39
N GLU A 97 4.75 14.69 -4.62
CA GLU A 97 3.49 14.38 -5.28
C GLU A 97 2.81 13.18 -4.58
N ALA A 98 3.59 12.15 -4.23
CA ALA A 98 3.10 11.00 -3.49
C ALA A 98 2.44 11.40 -2.15
N VAL A 99 3.10 12.26 -1.37
CA VAL A 99 2.56 12.78 -0.10
C VAL A 99 1.22 13.47 -0.31
N GLN A 100 1.06 14.26 -1.38
CA GLN A 100 -0.22 14.94 -1.65
C GLN A 100 -1.37 13.95 -1.89
N LEU A 101 -1.13 12.92 -2.71
CA LEU A 101 -2.17 11.92 -3.02
C LEU A 101 -2.46 11.01 -1.83
N LEU A 102 -1.42 10.56 -1.11
CA LEU A 102 -1.59 9.73 0.08
C LEU A 102 -2.27 10.47 1.24
N ARG A 103 -2.06 11.79 1.37
CA ARG A 103 -2.85 12.62 2.31
C ARG A 103 -4.32 12.67 1.92
N LYS A 104 -4.66 12.76 0.62
CA LYS A 104 -6.05 12.69 0.15
C LYS A 104 -6.65 11.32 0.48
N ALA A 105 -5.95 10.23 0.17
CA ALA A 105 -6.39 8.89 0.52
C ALA A 105 -6.64 8.74 2.03
N ASN A 106 -5.70 9.21 2.88
CA ASN A 106 -5.85 9.15 4.33
C ASN A 106 -6.96 10.06 4.87
N HIS A 107 -7.28 11.17 4.20
CA HIS A 107 -8.43 12.01 4.55
C HIS A 107 -9.75 11.29 4.26
N LEU A 108 -9.85 10.62 3.12
CA LEU A 108 -11.05 9.89 2.70
C LEU A 108 -11.24 8.58 3.49
N LYS A 109 -10.16 7.87 3.79
CA LYS A 109 -10.16 6.62 4.57
C LYS A 109 -9.18 6.75 5.76
N PRO A 110 -9.56 7.42 6.84
CA PRO A 110 -8.69 7.56 8.00
C PRO A 110 -8.49 6.22 8.71
N ASN A 111 -7.36 6.08 9.41
CA ASN A 111 -6.98 4.88 10.17
C ASN A 111 -6.89 3.60 9.31
N ASN A 112 -6.52 3.72 8.05
CA ASN A 112 -6.09 2.58 7.25
C ASN A 112 -4.57 2.42 7.41
N ALA A 113 -4.14 1.28 7.91
CA ALA A 113 -2.73 1.03 8.24
C ALA A 113 -1.83 1.10 6.99
N GLU A 114 -2.27 0.54 5.87
CA GLU A 114 -1.50 0.54 4.62
C GLU A 114 -1.33 1.94 4.03
N ILE A 115 -2.40 2.75 4.01
CA ILE A 115 -2.32 4.15 3.56
C ILE A 115 -1.36 4.93 4.48
N LEU A 116 -1.45 4.72 5.80
CA LEU A 116 -0.56 5.38 6.76
C LEU A 116 0.90 4.92 6.58
N ARG A 117 1.14 3.64 6.29
CA ARG A 117 2.48 3.12 6.01
C ARG A 117 3.09 3.82 4.79
N CYS A 118 2.36 3.83 3.68
CA CYS A 118 2.83 4.48 2.46
C CYS A 118 3.02 5.99 2.63
N LEU A 119 2.10 6.67 3.33
CA LEU A 119 2.21 8.10 3.64
C LEU A 119 3.41 8.38 4.54
N GLY A 120 3.61 7.58 5.57
CA GLY A 120 4.73 7.72 6.50
C GLY A 120 6.09 7.56 5.79
N TRP A 121 6.21 6.57 4.92
CA TRP A 121 7.40 6.38 4.11
C TRP A 121 7.64 7.54 3.13
N ALA A 122 6.60 7.99 2.42
CA ALA A 122 6.70 9.13 1.51
C ALA A 122 7.07 10.43 2.23
N LEU A 123 6.50 10.69 3.42
CA LEU A 123 6.87 11.83 4.27
C LEU A 123 8.33 11.76 4.70
N PHE A 124 8.77 10.59 5.17
CA PHE A 124 10.15 10.40 5.59
C PHE A 124 11.14 10.65 4.44
N SER A 125 10.84 10.06 3.27
CA SER A 125 11.67 10.18 2.07
C SER A 125 11.64 11.58 1.45
N SER A 126 10.56 12.35 1.63
CA SER A 126 10.48 13.76 1.22
C SER A 126 11.22 14.72 2.15
N GLY A 127 11.90 14.22 3.20
CA GLY A 127 12.63 15.03 4.18
C GLY A 127 11.82 15.40 5.43
N GLN A 128 10.51 15.13 5.48
CA GLN A 128 9.65 15.36 6.65
C GLN A 128 9.79 14.19 7.67
N ARG A 129 11.05 13.92 8.08
CA ARG A 129 11.43 12.69 8.79
C ARG A 129 10.66 12.45 10.08
N ALA A 130 10.51 13.45 10.92
CA ALA A 130 9.80 13.31 12.19
C ALA A 130 8.32 12.94 11.96
N GLN A 131 7.65 13.61 11.03
CA GLN A 131 6.26 13.35 10.69
C GLN A 131 6.10 11.96 10.05
N GLY A 132 7.06 11.56 9.21
CA GLY A 132 7.11 10.23 8.60
C GLY A 132 7.17 9.12 9.65
N ILE A 133 8.09 9.23 10.63
CA ILE A 133 8.21 8.26 11.73
C ILE A 133 6.92 8.17 12.53
N VAL A 134 6.35 9.28 12.96
CA VAL A 134 5.08 9.29 13.72
C VAL A 134 3.94 8.65 12.92
N THR A 135 3.91 8.87 11.60
CA THR A 135 2.88 8.27 10.73
C THR A 135 3.08 6.76 10.58
N LEU A 136 4.33 6.29 10.45
CA LEU A 136 4.66 4.85 10.45
C LEU A 136 4.34 4.19 11.80
N GLU A 137 4.62 4.85 12.91
CA GLU A 137 4.25 4.36 14.25
C GLU A 137 2.73 4.23 14.40
N ARG A 138 1.95 5.19 13.85
CA ARG A 138 0.49 5.07 13.82
C ARG A 138 0.02 3.89 12.98
N SER A 139 0.63 3.64 11.82
CA SER A 139 0.36 2.45 11.01
C SER A 139 0.62 1.17 11.81
N LEU A 140 1.77 1.09 12.47
CA LEU A 140 2.15 -0.07 13.29
C LEU A 140 1.24 -0.26 14.50
N ASN A 141 0.69 0.81 15.08
CA ASN A 141 -0.28 0.71 16.18
C ASN A 141 -1.63 0.14 15.72
N LEU A 142 -2.01 0.33 14.45
CA LEU A 142 -3.23 -0.25 13.88
C LEU A 142 -3.03 -1.72 13.51
N GLU A 143 -1.86 -2.06 12.97
CA GLU A 143 -1.48 -3.43 12.57
C GLU A 143 -0.09 -3.75 13.14
N SER A 144 -0.07 -4.19 14.39
CA SER A 144 1.16 -4.36 15.16
C SER A 144 2.07 -5.49 14.63
N GLU A 145 1.53 -6.40 13.82
CA GLU A 145 2.24 -7.57 13.28
C GLU A 145 2.45 -7.47 11.76
N ASN A 146 2.56 -6.25 11.23
CA ASN A 146 2.83 -6.04 9.81
C ASN A 146 4.35 -5.95 9.55
N PRO A 147 4.98 -6.98 8.92
CA PRO A 147 6.43 -7.01 8.69
C PRO A 147 6.92 -5.86 7.80
N LEU A 148 6.09 -5.41 6.86
CA LEU A 148 6.45 -4.29 5.96
C LEU A 148 6.56 -2.98 6.74
N THR A 149 5.59 -2.70 7.62
CA THR A 149 5.60 -1.50 8.47
C THR A 149 6.78 -1.54 9.45
N LEU A 150 7.06 -2.70 10.04
CA LEU A 150 8.24 -2.89 10.90
C LEU A 150 9.54 -2.61 10.16
N CYS A 151 9.70 -3.12 8.94
CA CYS A 151 10.87 -2.86 8.11
C CYS A 151 11.00 -1.38 7.73
N ASP A 152 9.92 -0.74 7.27
CA ASP A 152 9.93 0.67 6.87
C ASP A 152 10.29 1.58 8.05
N LEU A 153 9.70 1.35 9.21
CA LEU A 153 10.02 2.07 10.44
C LEU A 153 11.45 1.78 10.92
N GLY A 154 11.91 0.53 10.79
CA GLY A 154 13.28 0.13 11.09
C GLY A 154 14.30 0.87 10.22
N VAL A 155 14.05 0.98 8.92
CA VAL A 155 14.89 1.75 7.98
C VAL A 155 14.87 3.24 8.34
N ALA A 156 13.70 3.80 8.67
CA ALA A 156 13.61 5.19 9.10
C ALA A 156 14.47 5.46 10.35
N TYR A 157 14.40 4.60 11.37
CA TYR A 157 15.25 4.72 12.56
C TYR A 157 16.73 4.48 12.27
N LEU A 158 17.07 3.57 11.36
CA LEU A 158 18.46 3.35 10.92
C LEU A 158 19.05 4.62 10.29
N GLN A 159 18.30 5.27 9.41
CA GLN A 159 18.77 6.51 8.74
C GLN A 159 18.97 7.69 9.70
N ILE A 160 18.22 7.76 10.80
CA ILE A 160 18.46 8.77 11.85
C ILE A 160 19.44 8.28 12.94
N ARG A 161 20.15 7.18 12.67
CA ARG A 161 21.15 6.55 13.55
C ARG A 161 20.63 6.07 14.90
N ASN A 162 19.34 5.79 15.02
CA ASN A 162 18.80 5.12 16.19
C ASN A 162 18.91 3.59 16.02
N PHE A 163 20.13 3.08 16.15
CA PHE A 163 20.45 1.67 15.89
C PHE A 163 19.72 0.71 16.82
N ILE A 164 19.44 1.13 18.06
CA ILE A 164 18.74 0.29 19.04
C ILE A 164 17.32 0.01 18.58
N LYS A 165 16.55 1.05 18.27
CA LYS A 165 15.19 0.90 17.77
C LYS A 165 15.14 0.21 16.42
N ALA A 166 16.04 0.57 15.49
CA ALA A 166 16.12 -0.06 14.18
C ALA A 166 16.29 -1.59 14.31
N ARG A 167 17.26 -2.04 15.13
CA ARG A 167 17.53 -3.46 15.35
C ARG A 167 16.31 -4.18 15.95
N ALA A 168 15.66 -3.60 16.95
CA ALA A 168 14.50 -4.20 17.58
C ALA A 168 13.35 -4.42 16.59
N LEU A 169 13.09 -3.46 15.72
CA LEU A 169 12.04 -3.54 14.69
C LEU A 169 12.35 -4.60 13.63
N PHE A 170 13.59 -4.69 13.15
CA PHE A 170 13.98 -5.72 12.19
C PHE A 170 13.94 -7.13 12.78
N LEU A 171 14.36 -7.31 14.03
CA LEU A 171 14.25 -8.59 14.71
C LEU A 171 12.78 -9.01 14.85
N ARG A 172 11.90 -8.08 15.25
CA ARG A 172 10.47 -8.36 15.32
C ARG A 172 9.88 -8.71 13.94
N ALA A 173 10.34 -8.08 12.87
CA ALA A 173 9.93 -8.45 11.51
C ALA A 173 10.37 -9.88 11.16
N LEU A 174 11.57 -10.29 11.60
CA LEU A 174 12.08 -11.66 11.42
C LEU A 174 11.38 -12.70 12.29
N ASP A 175 10.91 -12.34 13.47
CA ASP A 175 10.09 -13.22 14.31
C ASP A 175 8.76 -13.58 13.63
N LEU A 176 8.20 -12.61 12.84
CA LEU A 176 6.96 -12.80 12.07
C LEU A 176 7.20 -13.49 10.71
N ASP A 177 8.29 -13.15 10.05
CA ASP A 177 8.70 -13.70 8.76
C ASP A 177 10.21 -13.99 8.78
N PRO A 178 10.62 -15.20 9.21
CA PRO A 178 12.04 -15.59 9.25
C PRO A 178 12.73 -15.59 7.88
N GLY A 179 11.96 -15.69 6.79
CA GLY A 179 12.44 -15.65 5.41
C GLY A 179 12.67 -14.24 4.85
N ASN A 180 12.38 -13.19 5.61
CA ASN A 180 12.48 -11.80 5.14
C ASN A 180 13.94 -11.36 4.91
N VAL A 181 14.39 -11.51 3.67
CA VAL A 181 15.78 -11.19 3.26
C VAL A 181 16.14 -9.74 3.59
N ARG A 182 15.22 -8.80 3.31
CA ARG A 182 15.43 -7.36 3.58
C ARG A 182 15.68 -7.10 5.07
N ALA A 183 14.90 -7.73 5.95
CA ALA A 183 15.07 -7.59 7.38
C ALA A 183 16.40 -8.21 7.86
N GLN A 184 16.81 -9.38 7.32
CA GLN A 184 18.09 -10.01 7.61
C GLN A 184 19.28 -9.11 7.25
N GLU A 185 19.26 -8.55 6.03
CA GLU A 185 20.31 -7.63 5.56
C GLU A 185 20.38 -6.36 6.42
N CYS A 186 19.21 -5.82 6.81
CA CYS A 186 19.14 -4.64 7.66
C CYS A 186 19.69 -4.92 9.08
N VAL A 187 19.43 -6.06 9.70
CA VAL A 187 20.04 -6.45 10.99
C VAL A 187 21.56 -6.47 10.88
N GLN A 188 22.10 -7.12 9.84
CA GLN A 188 23.53 -7.16 9.61
C GLN A 188 24.14 -5.75 9.39
N ALA A 189 23.43 -4.89 8.68
CA ALA A 189 23.87 -3.50 8.48
C ALA A 189 23.92 -2.73 9.80
N VAL A 190 22.87 -2.85 10.64
CA VAL A 190 22.85 -2.23 11.97
C VAL A 190 24.00 -2.71 12.84
N GLU A 191 24.30 -4.02 12.84
CA GLU A 191 25.39 -4.58 13.65
C GLU A 191 26.75 -4.05 13.19
N ARG A 192 27.00 -4.00 11.89
CA ARG A 192 28.25 -3.41 11.33
C ARG A 192 28.41 -1.93 11.72
N LEU A 193 27.35 -1.13 11.57
CA LEU A 193 27.36 0.29 11.90
C LEU A 193 27.54 0.52 13.42
N THR A 194 26.91 -0.32 14.25
CA THR A 194 27.05 -0.22 15.72
C THR A 194 28.49 -0.52 16.17
N LYS A 195 29.16 -1.48 15.54
CA LYS A 195 30.57 -1.80 15.83
C LYS A 195 31.48 -0.63 15.42
N ALA A 196 31.25 -0.06 14.24
CA ALA A 196 32.05 1.05 13.73
C ALA A 196 31.94 2.36 14.56
N VAL A 197 30.84 2.53 15.30
CA VAL A 197 30.67 3.72 16.20
C VAL A 197 31.29 3.50 17.57
N ARG A 198 31.55 2.26 17.97
CA ARG A 198 32.13 1.90 19.29
C ARG A 198 33.66 1.75 19.28
N GLY A 199 34.27 1.60 18.12
CA GLY A 199 35.70 1.55 17.89
C GLY A 199 36.24 2.90 17.46
#